data_1b9f487604f0bf9b358e1959d8c4c4b9
#
_entry.id   1b9f487604f0bf9b358e1959d8c4c4b9
#
_cell.length_a   1.000
_cell.length_b   1.000
_cell.length_c   1.000
_cell.angle_alpha   90.00
_cell.angle_beta   90.00
_cell.angle_gamma   90.00
#
_symmetry.space_group_name_H-M   'P 1'
#
loop_
_entity.id
_entity.type
_entity.pdbx_description
1 polymer ?
#
loop_
_entity_poly.entity_id
_entity_poly.type
_entity_poly.pdbx_seq_one_letter_code
_entity_poly.pdbx_strand_id
1 'polypeptide(L)'
;ASELRVIDTMLKIIYTFKPDVITGHNVENFDWNFIIVRCEMLGTTLEEMSAPYFNGDFIRKETRESSLKLGGEVETFKRTIVPNTIITDSLHAVRRAQATDSNFLKATLKYSTNYLGLKKDNRVYTPGEEIDKILTDETNQYAFNDTDGDWYIYDPTSPNGNNIPFRKGKDEDKPFVVYTRNYLADGYEIVTGRYIIERYLYDDLWECDKVEYALNTTNFFICKILPVPFAKCCTMGTAGQWKAIMMAWSYENGLAIPKAENSGAFTGGLSRLLRVGFVDNVIKLDYN
;
A
#
# COMPACT_ATOMS: atom_id res chain seq x y z
N ALA A 1 -19.50 11.86 -15.87
CA ALA A 1 -19.11 10.65 -16.61
C ALA A 1 -19.66 9.45 -15.86
N SER A 2 -20.16 8.43 -16.54
CA SER A 2 -20.60 7.22 -15.85
C SER A 2 -19.37 6.52 -15.24
N GLU A 3 -19.51 5.88 -14.09
CA GLU A 3 -18.42 5.11 -13.46
C GLU A 3 -17.86 4.04 -14.40
N LEU A 4 -18.69 3.40 -15.20
CA LEU A 4 -18.25 2.46 -16.23
C LEU A 4 -17.23 3.07 -17.19
N ARG A 5 -17.38 4.35 -17.55
CA ARG A 5 -16.40 5.04 -18.38
C ARG A 5 -15.06 5.26 -17.67
N VAL A 6 -15.10 5.46 -16.35
CA VAL A 6 -13.85 5.58 -15.56
C VAL A 6 -13.12 4.24 -15.53
N ILE A 7 -13.85 3.15 -15.26
CA ILE A 7 -13.29 1.80 -15.26
C ILE A 7 -12.75 1.43 -16.64
N ASP A 8 -13.51 1.69 -17.70
CA ASP A 8 -13.07 1.46 -19.09
C ASP A 8 -11.80 2.25 -19.42
N THR A 9 -11.71 3.50 -18.97
CA THR A 9 -10.53 4.33 -19.18
C THR A 9 -9.31 3.74 -18.44
N MET A 10 -9.49 3.24 -17.21
CA MET A 10 -8.44 2.54 -16.47
C MET A 10 -7.95 1.30 -17.23
N LEU A 11 -8.87 0.46 -17.71
CA LEU A 11 -8.53 -0.73 -18.49
C LEU A 11 -7.77 -0.37 -19.78
N LYS A 12 -8.20 0.67 -20.47
CA LYS A 12 -7.52 1.20 -21.65
C LYS A 12 -6.12 1.70 -21.34
N ILE A 13 -5.91 2.33 -20.20
CA ILE A 13 -4.58 2.77 -19.75
C ILE A 13 -3.69 1.55 -19.54
N ILE A 14 -4.15 0.54 -18.79
CA ILE A 14 -3.39 -0.69 -18.55
C ILE A 14 -3.03 -1.36 -19.87
N TYR A 15 -3.98 -1.51 -20.79
CA TYR A 15 -3.77 -2.10 -22.10
C TYR A 15 -2.76 -1.31 -22.96
N THR A 16 -2.83 0.01 -22.92
CA THR A 16 -1.97 0.88 -23.74
C THR A 16 -0.56 0.98 -23.18
N PHE A 17 -0.44 1.12 -21.86
CA PHE A 17 0.84 1.28 -21.17
C PHE A 17 1.59 -0.03 -21.03
N LYS A 18 0.87 -1.16 -20.93
CA LYS A 18 1.41 -2.51 -20.74
C LYS A 18 2.44 -2.58 -19.60
N PRO A 19 2.07 -2.18 -18.39
CA PRO A 19 2.99 -2.18 -17.28
C PRO A 19 3.39 -3.62 -16.93
N ASP A 20 4.67 -3.85 -16.62
CA ASP A 20 5.14 -5.13 -16.13
C ASP A 20 4.62 -5.40 -14.71
N VAL A 21 4.52 -4.35 -13.89
CA VAL A 21 4.05 -4.41 -12.51
C VAL A 21 3.06 -3.28 -12.24
N ILE A 22 1.95 -3.61 -11.58
CA ILE A 22 1.05 -2.66 -10.94
C ILE A 22 1.17 -2.86 -9.43
N THR A 23 1.41 -1.78 -8.71
CA THR A 23 1.48 -1.80 -7.25
C THR A 23 0.51 -0.82 -6.62
N GLY A 24 0.16 -1.08 -5.38
CA GLY A 24 -0.66 -0.22 -4.55
C GLY A 24 -0.49 -0.60 -3.08
N HIS A 25 -1.13 0.15 -2.19
CA HIS A 25 -1.13 -0.16 -0.75
C HIS A 25 -2.49 -0.68 -0.33
N ASN A 26 -2.60 -1.95 -0.02
CA ASN A 26 -3.85 -2.70 0.20
C ASN A 26 -4.67 -2.93 -1.08
N VAL A 27 -4.02 -2.87 -2.22
CA VAL A 27 -4.66 -2.93 -3.54
C VAL A 27 -5.38 -4.27 -3.78
N GLU A 28 -4.84 -5.37 -3.24
CA GLU A 28 -5.44 -6.69 -3.39
C GLU A 28 -6.75 -6.87 -2.60
N ASN A 29 -6.84 -6.29 -1.42
CA ASN A 29 -8.01 -6.45 -0.56
C ASN A 29 -9.01 -5.29 -0.66
N PHE A 30 -8.60 -4.13 -1.15
CA PHE A 30 -9.46 -2.95 -1.23
C PHE A 30 -9.74 -2.54 -2.67
N ASP A 31 -8.77 -2.02 -3.41
CA ASP A 31 -9.01 -1.36 -4.69
C ASP A 31 -9.59 -2.30 -5.75
N TRP A 32 -8.99 -3.47 -5.95
CA TRP A 32 -9.51 -4.45 -6.91
C TRP A 32 -10.89 -4.99 -6.52
N ASN A 33 -11.10 -5.25 -5.23
CA ASN A 33 -12.41 -5.70 -4.75
C ASN A 33 -13.47 -4.62 -4.93
N PHE A 34 -13.12 -3.35 -4.66
CA PHE A 34 -14.00 -2.23 -4.90
C PHE A 34 -14.41 -2.14 -6.37
N ILE A 35 -13.46 -2.21 -7.30
CA ILE A 35 -13.72 -2.16 -8.74
C ILE A 35 -14.64 -3.31 -9.18
N ILE A 36 -14.39 -4.55 -8.70
CA ILE A 36 -15.21 -5.72 -9.01
C ILE A 36 -16.66 -5.50 -8.55
N VAL A 37 -16.86 -5.13 -7.29
CA VAL A 37 -18.19 -4.88 -6.73
C VAL A 37 -18.89 -3.74 -7.47
N ARG A 38 -18.16 -2.67 -7.86
CA ARG A 38 -18.76 -1.58 -8.64
C ARG A 38 -19.21 -2.02 -10.01
N CYS A 39 -18.45 -2.86 -10.71
CA CYS A 39 -18.89 -3.45 -11.98
C CYS A 39 -20.22 -4.22 -11.80
N GLU A 40 -20.30 -5.09 -10.80
CA GLU A 40 -21.49 -5.88 -10.49
C GLU A 40 -22.71 -4.98 -10.19
N MET A 41 -22.53 -3.96 -9.37
CA MET A 41 -23.59 -2.97 -9.07
C MET A 41 -24.06 -2.19 -10.30
N LEU A 42 -23.22 -2.04 -11.30
CA LEU A 42 -23.52 -1.35 -12.56
C LEU A 42 -24.02 -2.30 -13.66
N GLY A 43 -24.27 -3.56 -13.32
CA GLY A 43 -24.88 -4.56 -14.20
C GLY A 43 -23.93 -5.21 -15.21
N THR A 44 -22.64 -5.24 -14.91
CA THR A 44 -21.57 -5.91 -15.70
C THR A 44 -20.58 -6.59 -14.78
N THR A 45 -19.54 -7.21 -15.33
CA THR A 45 -18.42 -7.77 -14.55
C THR A 45 -17.11 -7.18 -15.02
N LEU A 46 -16.09 -7.22 -14.16
CA LEU A 46 -14.74 -6.78 -14.53
C LEU A 46 -14.15 -7.66 -15.63
N GLU A 47 -14.49 -8.95 -15.63
CA GLU A 47 -14.15 -9.90 -16.67
C GLU A 47 -14.70 -9.46 -18.03
N GLU A 48 -15.99 -9.17 -18.12
CA GLU A 48 -16.65 -8.70 -19.35
C GLU A 48 -16.05 -7.40 -19.85
N MET A 49 -15.77 -6.44 -18.97
CA MET A 49 -15.21 -5.16 -19.31
C MET A 49 -13.75 -5.25 -19.77
N SER A 50 -12.97 -6.16 -19.18
CA SER A 50 -11.54 -6.28 -19.50
C SER A 50 -11.23 -7.18 -20.70
N ALA A 51 -12.07 -8.19 -20.98
CA ALA A 51 -11.85 -9.15 -22.08
C ALA A 51 -11.56 -8.51 -23.44
N PRO A 52 -12.19 -7.41 -23.88
CA PRO A 52 -11.88 -6.76 -25.15
C PRO A 52 -10.45 -6.23 -25.26
N TYR A 53 -9.82 -5.90 -24.12
CA TYR A 53 -8.45 -5.37 -24.07
C TYR A 53 -7.38 -6.46 -24.07
N PHE A 54 -7.73 -7.68 -23.65
CA PHE A 54 -6.76 -8.77 -23.45
C PHE A 54 -6.97 -9.98 -24.38
N ASN A 55 -7.53 -9.75 -25.56
CA ASN A 55 -7.75 -10.80 -26.57
C ASN A 55 -8.59 -11.99 -26.07
N GLY A 56 -9.56 -11.71 -25.22
CA GLY A 56 -10.44 -12.70 -24.63
C GLY A 56 -9.97 -13.30 -23.30
N ASP A 57 -8.74 -13.04 -22.86
CA ASP A 57 -8.37 -13.19 -21.44
C ASP A 57 -8.91 -11.97 -20.67
N PHE A 58 -8.94 -12.03 -19.34
CA PHE A 58 -9.58 -11.00 -18.54
C PHE A 58 -8.99 -10.87 -17.16
N ILE A 59 -9.28 -9.74 -16.52
CA ILE A 59 -8.90 -9.48 -15.12
C ILE A 59 -9.86 -10.24 -14.20
N ARG A 60 -9.31 -10.99 -13.24
CA ARG A 60 -10.07 -11.80 -12.30
C ARG A 60 -9.37 -11.98 -10.97
N LYS A 61 -10.09 -12.41 -9.97
CA LYS A 61 -9.50 -12.93 -8.73
C LYS A 61 -9.15 -14.42 -8.87
N GLU A 62 -8.06 -14.82 -8.26
CA GLU A 62 -7.74 -16.25 -8.13
C GLU A 62 -8.86 -16.98 -7.37
N THR A 63 -9.17 -18.20 -7.79
CA THR A 63 -10.13 -19.08 -7.09
C THR A 63 -9.57 -19.55 -5.74
N ARG A 64 -8.25 -19.78 -5.67
CA ARG A 64 -7.58 -20.22 -4.45
C ARG A 64 -7.03 -19.02 -3.69
N GLU A 65 -7.11 -19.10 -2.37
CA GLU A 65 -6.46 -18.13 -1.52
C GLU A 65 -4.94 -18.28 -1.56
N SER A 66 -4.29 -17.16 -1.71
CA SER A 66 -2.86 -17.00 -1.48
C SER A 66 -2.62 -16.68 -0.01
N SER A 67 -1.40 -16.89 0.46
CA SER A 67 -1.04 -16.64 1.86
C SER A 67 0.18 -15.76 1.99
N LEU A 68 0.11 -14.81 2.90
CA LEU A 68 1.23 -14.03 3.40
C LEU A 68 1.71 -14.65 4.71
N LYS A 69 3.00 -15.04 4.76
CA LYS A 69 3.62 -15.60 5.96
C LYS A 69 4.27 -14.49 6.79
N LEU A 70 3.81 -14.35 8.02
CA LEU A 70 4.21 -13.31 8.98
C LEU A 70 4.74 -13.96 10.26
N GLY A 71 5.99 -14.45 10.22
CA GLY A 71 6.52 -15.16 11.37
C GLY A 71 5.66 -16.37 11.74
N GLY A 72 4.96 -16.30 12.88
CA GLY A 72 4.02 -17.34 13.35
C GLY A 72 2.60 -17.23 12.81
N GLU A 73 2.26 -16.12 12.14
CA GLU A 73 0.92 -15.86 11.62
C GLU A 73 0.85 -16.05 10.11
N VAL A 74 -0.36 -16.27 9.61
CA VAL A 74 -0.66 -16.43 8.19
C VAL A 74 -1.89 -15.63 7.86
N GLU A 75 -1.73 -14.61 7.04
CA GLU A 75 -2.85 -13.88 6.44
C GLU A 75 -3.19 -14.48 5.07
N THR A 76 -4.47 -14.62 4.77
CA THR A 76 -4.94 -15.10 3.46
C THR A 76 -5.56 -13.95 2.65
N PHE A 77 -5.40 -14.01 1.34
CA PHE A 77 -5.99 -13.06 0.40
C PHE A 77 -6.15 -13.70 -0.97
N LYS A 78 -7.04 -13.16 -1.79
CA LYS A 78 -7.19 -13.58 -3.19
C LYS A 78 -6.40 -12.66 -4.09
N ARG A 79 -5.46 -13.21 -4.86
CA ARG A 79 -4.71 -12.45 -5.85
C ARG A 79 -5.60 -11.96 -6.98
N THR A 80 -5.30 -10.78 -7.45
CA THR A 80 -5.81 -10.28 -8.72
C THR A 80 -4.88 -10.72 -9.84
N ILE A 81 -5.45 -11.29 -10.88
CA ILE A 81 -4.74 -11.67 -12.11
C ILE A 81 -5.09 -10.64 -13.17
N VAL A 82 -4.11 -9.91 -13.62
CA VAL A 82 -4.17 -9.05 -14.80
C VAL A 82 -3.32 -9.69 -15.88
N PRO A 83 -3.85 -9.93 -17.10
CA PRO A 83 -3.09 -10.58 -18.15
C PRO A 83 -1.79 -9.82 -18.47
N ASN A 84 -0.68 -10.55 -18.50
CA ASN A 84 0.67 -10.03 -18.77
C ASN A 84 1.21 -8.99 -17.78
N THR A 85 0.57 -8.82 -16.63
CA THR A 85 0.96 -7.82 -15.62
C THR A 85 1.03 -8.47 -14.25
N ILE A 86 2.04 -8.15 -13.48
CA ILE A 86 2.22 -8.62 -12.11
C ILE A 86 1.56 -7.61 -11.16
N ILE A 87 0.77 -8.10 -10.21
CA ILE A 87 0.24 -7.26 -9.13
C ILE A 87 1.09 -7.50 -7.87
N THR A 88 1.58 -6.43 -7.27
CA THR A 88 2.19 -6.43 -5.95
C THR A 88 1.42 -5.51 -5.00
N ASP A 89 1.50 -5.81 -3.71
CA ASP A 89 0.83 -5.02 -2.69
C ASP A 89 1.85 -4.59 -1.64
N SER A 90 2.12 -3.30 -1.56
CA SER A 90 3.08 -2.74 -0.61
C SER A 90 2.67 -2.97 0.85
N LEU A 91 1.37 -3.16 1.14
CA LEU A 91 0.91 -3.56 2.46
C LEU A 91 1.50 -4.92 2.88
N HIS A 92 1.61 -5.88 1.96
CA HIS A 92 2.22 -7.18 2.26
C HIS A 92 3.69 -7.03 2.66
N ALA A 93 4.43 -6.15 1.97
CA ALA A 93 5.82 -5.86 2.32
C ALA A 93 5.95 -5.18 3.70
N VAL A 94 5.08 -4.23 3.98
CA VAL A 94 5.00 -3.55 5.29
C VAL A 94 4.67 -4.54 6.41
N ARG A 95 3.69 -5.42 6.21
CA ARG A 95 3.32 -6.46 7.18
C ARG A 95 4.47 -7.40 7.48
N ARG A 96 5.25 -7.76 6.48
CA ARG A 96 6.46 -8.58 6.66
C ARG A 96 7.54 -7.83 7.44
N ALA A 97 7.74 -6.54 7.17
CA ALA A 97 8.67 -5.71 7.94
C ALA A 97 8.23 -5.60 9.41
N GLN A 98 6.95 -5.38 9.67
CA GLN A 98 6.38 -5.39 11.03
C GLN A 98 6.62 -6.70 11.78
N ALA A 99 6.49 -7.84 11.11
CA ALA A 99 6.68 -9.14 11.74
C ALA A 99 8.13 -9.37 12.22
N THR A 100 9.07 -8.60 11.71
CA THR A 100 10.50 -8.67 12.08
C THR A 100 10.97 -7.50 12.96
N ASP A 101 10.17 -6.45 13.06
CA ASP A 101 10.50 -5.25 13.83
C ASP A 101 9.34 -4.84 14.75
N SER A 102 9.48 -5.13 16.03
CA SER A 102 8.46 -4.84 17.06
C SER A 102 8.18 -3.35 17.28
N ASN A 103 9.05 -2.46 16.80
CA ASN A 103 8.84 -1.00 16.89
C ASN A 103 7.97 -0.47 15.74
N PHE A 104 7.78 -1.26 14.70
CA PHE A 104 6.96 -0.90 13.55
C PHE A 104 5.47 -1.19 13.85
N LEU A 105 4.79 -0.28 14.54
CA LEU A 105 3.50 -0.55 15.17
C LEU A 105 2.29 -0.59 14.24
N LYS A 106 2.30 0.13 13.11
CA LYS A 106 1.12 0.25 12.23
C LYS A 106 1.51 0.03 10.76
N ALA A 107 0.62 -0.64 10.01
CA ALA A 107 0.82 -0.95 8.59
C ALA A 107 0.16 0.05 7.64
N THR A 108 -0.37 1.17 8.12
CA THR A 108 -0.92 2.20 7.22
C THR A 108 0.18 2.88 6.43
N LEU A 109 -0.10 3.26 5.17
CA LEU A 109 0.88 3.90 4.29
C LEU A 109 1.56 5.10 4.97
N LYS A 110 0.78 6.01 5.53
CA LYS A 110 1.27 7.23 6.19
C LYS A 110 2.18 6.96 7.40
N TYR A 111 1.87 5.93 8.19
CA TYR A 111 2.74 5.52 9.29
C TYR A 111 4.01 4.87 8.77
N SER A 112 3.89 4.01 7.78
CA SER A 112 5.01 3.27 7.20
C SER A 112 6.04 4.19 6.57
N THR A 113 5.59 5.16 5.78
CA THR A 113 6.48 6.14 5.17
C THR A 113 7.20 7.00 6.19
N ASN A 114 6.51 7.42 7.26
CA ASN A 114 7.13 8.17 8.34
C ASN A 114 8.16 7.32 9.11
N TYR A 115 7.80 6.07 9.44
CA TYR A 115 8.69 5.15 10.17
C TYR A 115 9.96 4.81 9.37
N LEU A 116 9.82 4.60 8.07
CA LEU A 116 10.92 4.27 7.16
C LEU A 116 11.73 5.49 6.70
N GLY A 117 11.36 6.71 7.12
CA GLY A 117 12.00 7.94 6.66
C GLY A 117 11.76 8.25 5.17
N LEU A 118 10.65 7.75 4.62
CA LEU A 118 10.27 7.89 3.21
C LEU A 118 9.13 8.89 3.01
N LYS A 119 8.72 9.59 4.06
CA LYS A 119 7.68 10.60 3.99
C LYS A 119 8.09 11.68 2.99
N LYS A 120 7.16 12.03 2.09
CA LYS A 120 7.36 13.12 1.16
C LYS A 120 7.31 14.46 1.90
N ASP A 121 8.24 15.36 1.57
CA ASP A 121 8.17 16.75 2.02
C ASP A 121 6.91 17.43 1.47
N ASN A 122 6.32 18.32 2.27
CA ASN A 122 5.11 19.06 1.90
C ASN A 122 3.93 18.14 1.51
N ARG A 123 3.81 17.02 2.22
CA ARG A 123 2.76 16.03 1.99
C ARG A 123 1.40 16.57 2.38
N VAL A 124 0.44 16.46 1.46
CA VAL A 124 -0.95 16.79 1.70
C VAL A 124 -1.66 15.66 2.43
N TYR A 125 -2.44 16.00 3.44
CA TYR A 125 -3.29 15.06 4.17
C TYR A 125 -4.75 15.48 4.05
N THR A 126 -5.61 14.52 3.73
CA THR A 126 -7.07 14.67 3.74
C THR A 126 -7.71 13.54 4.51
N PRO A 127 -8.70 13.81 5.38
CA PRO A 127 -9.51 12.75 5.96
C PRO A 127 -10.30 12.03 4.86
N GLY A 128 -10.29 10.69 4.87
CA GLY A 128 -10.95 9.89 3.84
C GLY A 128 -12.45 10.16 3.72
N GLU A 129 -13.10 10.40 4.83
CA GLU A 129 -14.53 10.74 4.94
C GLU A 129 -14.92 12.13 4.39
N GLU A 130 -13.95 13.00 4.18
CA GLU A 130 -14.17 14.36 3.68
C GLU A 130 -13.76 14.54 2.21
N ILE A 131 -13.19 13.52 1.58
CA ILE A 131 -12.69 13.59 0.19
C ILE A 131 -13.80 14.07 -0.76
N ASP A 132 -14.99 13.52 -0.63
CA ASP A 132 -16.12 13.84 -1.51
C ASP A 132 -16.57 15.30 -1.36
N LYS A 133 -16.63 15.79 -0.14
CA LYS A 133 -16.96 17.19 0.14
C LYS A 133 -15.91 18.15 -0.40
N ILE A 134 -14.62 17.83 -0.19
CA ILE A 134 -13.52 18.65 -0.68
C ILE A 134 -13.49 18.65 -2.20
N LEU A 135 -13.70 17.48 -2.83
CA LEU A 135 -13.68 17.35 -4.28
C LEU A 135 -14.79 18.17 -4.97
N THR A 136 -15.96 18.26 -4.33
CA THR A 136 -17.15 18.96 -4.85
C THR A 136 -17.24 20.42 -4.40
N ASP A 137 -16.37 20.87 -3.52
CA ASP A 137 -16.36 22.23 -3.02
C ASP A 137 -15.74 23.20 -4.03
N GLU A 138 -16.59 23.88 -4.76
CA GLU A 138 -16.20 24.94 -5.72
C GLU A 138 -16.17 26.33 -5.08
N THR A 139 -16.58 26.47 -3.81
CA THR A 139 -16.85 27.76 -3.19
C THR A 139 -15.76 28.21 -2.23
N ASN A 140 -15.10 27.28 -1.56
CA ASN A 140 -14.05 27.60 -0.62
C ASN A 140 -12.69 27.77 -1.28
N GLN A 141 -11.97 28.76 -0.80
CA GLN A 141 -10.58 28.99 -1.19
C GLN A 141 -9.66 28.46 -0.12
N TYR A 142 -8.68 27.76 -0.59
CA TYR A 142 -7.82 26.95 0.25
C TYR A 142 -6.35 27.40 0.14
N ALA A 143 -5.61 27.39 1.24
CA ALA A 143 -4.25 27.93 1.33
C ALA A 143 -3.19 26.96 1.84
N PHE A 144 -2.17 26.74 1.07
CA PHE A 144 -0.99 25.94 1.47
C PHE A 144 0.30 26.76 1.36
N ASN A 145 1.15 26.63 2.34
CA ASN A 145 2.48 27.19 2.32
C ASN A 145 3.50 26.08 2.06
N ASP A 146 4.14 26.13 0.90
CA ASP A 146 5.20 25.18 0.53
C ASP A 146 6.41 25.24 1.45
N THR A 147 6.59 26.33 2.21
CA THR A 147 7.75 26.54 3.06
C THR A 147 7.63 25.83 4.40
N ASP A 148 6.46 25.89 5.04
CA ASP A 148 6.24 25.29 6.36
C ASP A 148 5.43 23.98 6.30
N GLY A 149 4.83 23.66 5.15
CA GLY A 149 4.02 22.47 4.96
C GLY A 149 2.69 22.51 5.69
N ASP A 150 2.33 23.65 6.26
CA ASP A 150 1.08 23.85 6.97
C ASP A 150 -0.04 24.30 6.03
N TRP A 151 -1.26 24.12 6.49
CA TRP A 151 -2.45 24.49 5.75
C TRP A 151 -3.19 25.63 6.43
N TYR A 152 -3.89 26.40 5.64
CA TYR A 152 -4.56 27.62 6.06
C TYR A 152 -5.96 27.71 5.46
N ILE A 153 -6.90 28.28 6.17
CA ILE A 153 -8.28 28.53 5.75
C ILE A 153 -8.44 30.01 5.40
N TYR A 154 -9.15 30.31 4.33
CA TYR A 154 -9.55 31.66 4.03
C TYR A 154 -10.56 32.15 5.09
N ASP A 155 -10.13 33.08 5.90
CA ASP A 155 -10.93 33.72 6.92
C ASP A 155 -10.74 35.23 6.83
N PRO A 156 -11.62 35.92 6.12
CA PRO A 156 -11.50 37.37 5.95
C PRO A 156 -11.61 38.15 7.26
N THR A 157 -12.10 37.53 8.33
CA THR A 157 -12.27 38.16 9.65
C THR A 157 -11.06 37.99 10.56
N SER A 158 -10.16 37.13 10.22
CA SER A 158 -8.97 36.78 11.02
C SER A 158 -7.70 36.90 10.18
N PRO A 159 -7.26 38.11 9.80
CA PRO A 159 -6.01 38.30 9.10
C PRO A 159 -4.85 37.82 9.96
N ASN A 160 -3.92 37.07 9.38
CA ASN A 160 -2.67 36.79 10.06
C ASN A 160 -1.82 38.07 10.14
N GLY A 161 -0.73 38.05 10.91
CA GLY A 161 0.07 39.24 11.21
C GLY A 161 0.58 40.06 10.01
N ASN A 162 0.39 39.60 8.78
CA ASN A 162 0.77 40.25 7.52
C ASN A 162 -0.45 40.76 6.73
N ASN A 163 -1.60 40.93 7.37
CA ASN A 163 -2.87 41.30 6.71
C ASN A 163 -3.37 40.30 5.63
N ILE A 164 -2.90 39.06 5.66
CA ILE A 164 -3.39 38.01 4.79
C ILE A 164 -4.63 37.39 5.46
N PRO A 165 -5.78 37.32 4.77
CA PRO A 165 -7.03 36.83 5.36
C PRO A 165 -7.05 35.29 5.44
N PHE A 166 -5.97 34.69 5.92
CA PHE A 166 -5.85 33.28 6.13
C PHE A 166 -5.34 32.97 7.54
N ARG A 167 -5.97 32.05 8.20
CA ARG A 167 -5.50 31.53 9.48
C ARG A 167 -4.94 30.13 9.33
N LYS A 168 -3.98 29.79 10.16
CA LYS A 168 -3.51 28.41 10.26
C LYS A 168 -4.68 27.52 10.69
N GLY A 169 -4.82 26.40 9.99
CA GLY A 169 -5.84 25.41 10.31
C GLY A 169 -5.58 24.78 11.67
N LYS A 170 -6.64 24.50 12.40
CA LYS A 170 -6.64 23.76 13.65
C LYS A 170 -7.06 22.32 13.42
N ASP A 171 -6.89 21.49 14.44
CA ASP A 171 -7.31 20.09 14.36
C ASP A 171 -8.80 19.91 14.07
N GLU A 172 -9.64 20.80 14.56
CA GLU A 172 -11.07 20.87 14.29
C GLU A 172 -11.42 21.26 12.84
N ASP A 173 -10.49 21.91 12.14
CA ASP A 173 -10.65 22.34 10.75
C ASP A 173 -10.15 21.30 9.74
N LYS A 174 -9.59 20.18 10.20
CA LYS A 174 -8.99 19.14 9.35
C LYS A 174 -9.85 18.61 8.21
N PRO A 175 -11.19 18.60 8.31
CA PRO A 175 -12.04 18.26 7.18
C PRO A 175 -11.87 19.14 5.96
N PHE A 176 -11.42 20.36 6.16
CA PHE A 176 -11.22 21.33 5.10
C PHE A 176 -9.74 21.61 4.97
N VAL A 177 -9.05 20.73 4.37
CA VAL A 177 -7.66 20.97 4.03
C VAL A 177 -7.57 21.86 2.82
N VAL A 178 -6.69 22.75 2.96
CA VAL A 178 -6.88 23.95 2.41
C VAL A 178 -5.64 24.43 1.74
N TYR A 179 -5.78 25.00 0.58
CA TYR A 179 -4.67 25.32 -0.25
C TYR A 179 -4.76 26.69 -0.88
N THR A 180 -3.76 27.49 -0.65
CA THR A 180 -3.60 28.68 -1.45
C THR A 180 -2.14 28.98 -1.65
N ARG A 181 -1.73 29.26 -2.84
CA ARG A 181 -0.42 29.77 -3.13
C ARG A 181 -0.51 31.04 -3.94
N ASN A 182 0.56 31.80 -3.87
CA ASN A 182 0.74 33.02 -4.62
C ASN A 182 -0.30 34.10 -4.32
N TYR A 183 -0.71 34.12 -3.10
CA TYR A 183 -1.32 35.31 -2.65
C TYR A 183 -0.23 36.32 -2.40
N LEU A 184 0.16 37.05 -3.44
CA LEU A 184 0.94 38.28 -3.31
C LEU A 184 2.35 38.13 -2.73
N ALA A 185 3.19 37.35 -3.28
CA ALA A 185 4.60 37.26 -2.90
C ALA A 185 4.95 36.51 -1.61
N ASP A 186 3.99 35.97 -0.86
CA ASP A 186 4.24 35.28 0.40
C ASP A 186 4.27 33.76 0.32
N GLY A 187 4.30 33.19 -0.88
CA GLY A 187 4.44 31.75 -1.06
C GLY A 187 3.14 30.94 -0.92
N TYR A 188 1.99 31.56 -1.05
CA TYR A 188 0.67 30.91 -1.04
C TYR A 188 0.05 30.82 -2.43
N GLU A 189 -0.62 29.72 -2.75
CA GLU A 189 -1.40 29.54 -3.98
C GLU A 189 -2.85 29.25 -3.69
N ILE A 190 -3.78 29.93 -4.41
CA ILE A 190 -5.21 29.66 -4.28
C ILE A 190 -5.57 28.50 -5.19
N VAL A 191 -6.13 27.45 -4.61
CA VAL A 191 -6.46 26.21 -5.31
C VAL A 191 -7.86 25.74 -4.96
N THR A 192 -8.42 24.91 -5.82
CA THR A 192 -9.72 24.26 -5.62
C THR A 192 -9.58 23.01 -4.75
N GLY A 193 -10.69 22.58 -4.14
CA GLY A 193 -10.75 21.31 -3.43
C GLY A 193 -10.32 20.12 -4.31
N ARG A 194 -10.68 20.16 -5.60
CA ARG A 194 -10.25 19.16 -6.58
C ARG A 194 -8.73 19.07 -6.70
N TYR A 195 -8.04 20.19 -6.76
CA TYR A 195 -6.57 20.21 -6.82
C TYR A 195 -5.94 19.57 -5.58
N ILE A 196 -6.54 19.80 -4.40
CA ILE A 196 -6.09 19.19 -3.16
C ILE A 196 -6.18 17.67 -3.20
N ILE A 197 -7.33 17.16 -3.67
CA ILE A 197 -7.52 15.71 -3.77
C ILE A 197 -6.57 15.10 -4.82
N GLU A 198 -6.37 15.76 -5.95
CA GLU A 198 -5.39 15.33 -6.96
C GLU A 198 -3.96 15.31 -6.37
N ARG A 199 -3.58 16.32 -5.58
CA ARG A 199 -2.28 16.38 -4.93
C ARG A 199 -2.15 15.31 -3.83
N TYR A 200 -3.18 15.13 -3.02
CA TYR A 200 -3.23 14.06 -2.03
C TYR A 200 -3.04 12.68 -2.66
N LEU A 201 -3.76 12.40 -3.75
CA LEU A 201 -3.62 11.15 -4.50
C LEU A 201 -2.20 10.97 -5.06
N TYR A 202 -1.63 12.04 -5.64
CA TYR A 202 -0.27 12.01 -6.15
C TYR A 202 0.75 11.70 -5.04
N ASP A 203 0.59 12.30 -3.86
CA ASP A 203 1.45 12.07 -2.72
C ASP A 203 1.32 10.62 -2.19
N ASP A 204 0.10 10.08 -2.13
CA ASP A 204 -0.13 8.67 -1.77
C ASP A 204 0.54 7.71 -2.77
N LEU A 205 0.42 7.97 -4.07
CA LEU A 205 1.06 7.16 -5.11
C LEU A 205 2.59 7.22 -5.03
N TRP A 206 3.14 8.40 -4.83
CA TRP A 206 4.58 8.59 -4.68
C TRP A 206 5.13 7.85 -3.45
N GLU A 207 4.44 7.97 -2.31
CA GLU A 207 4.83 7.26 -1.08
C GLU A 207 4.69 5.74 -1.22
N CYS A 208 3.64 5.28 -1.90
CA CYS A 208 3.47 3.86 -2.20
C CYS A 208 4.63 3.31 -3.04
N ASP A 209 5.04 4.02 -4.10
CA ASP A 209 6.21 3.68 -4.91
C ASP A 209 7.49 3.58 -4.06
N LYS A 210 7.73 4.54 -3.17
CA LYS A 210 8.90 4.52 -2.29
C LYS A 210 8.90 3.34 -1.32
N VAL A 211 7.76 3.03 -0.73
CA VAL A 211 7.62 1.87 0.17
C VAL A 211 7.83 0.57 -0.59
N GLU A 212 7.23 0.42 -1.77
CA GLU A 212 7.41 -0.76 -2.62
C GLU A 212 8.90 -0.93 -3.00
N TYR A 213 9.54 0.13 -3.45
CA TYR A 213 10.96 0.09 -3.79
C TYR A 213 11.82 -0.28 -2.58
N ALA A 214 11.61 0.34 -1.42
CA ALA A 214 12.41 0.12 -0.24
C ALA A 214 12.29 -1.33 0.29
N LEU A 215 11.08 -1.89 0.30
CA LEU A 215 10.80 -3.17 0.95
C LEU A 215 10.82 -4.36 -0.01
N ASN A 216 10.47 -4.18 -1.28
CA ASN A 216 10.37 -5.28 -2.25
C ASN A 216 11.57 -5.39 -3.23
N THR A 217 12.51 -4.46 -3.23
CA THR A 217 13.72 -4.56 -4.08
C THR A 217 14.50 -5.85 -3.81
N THR A 218 14.65 -6.26 -2.56
CA THR A 218 15.30 -7.54 -2.21
C THR A 218 14.56 -8.73 -2.83
N ASN A 219 13.23 -8.75 -2.76
CA ASN A 219 12.41 -9.79 -3.35
C ASN A 219 12.54 -9.83 -4.88
N PHE A 220 12.72 -8.67 -5.52
CA PHE A 220 12.98 -8.59 -6.95
C PHE A 220 14.29 -9.29 -7.33
N PHE A 221 15.36 -9.08 -6.57
CA PHE A 221 16.62 -9.80 -6.82
C PHE A 221 16.55 -11.29 -6.48
N ILE A 222 15.83 -11.65 -5.43
CA ILE A 222 15.61 -13.06 -5.06
C ILE A 222 14.83 -13.78 -6.16
N CYS A 223 13.80 -13.20 -6.75
CA CYS A 223 13.01 -13.85 -7.78
C CYS A 223 13.78 -14.12 -9.09
N LYS A 224 14.96 -13.49 -9.30
CA LYS A 224 15.86 -13.84 -10.40
C LYS A 224 16.56 -15.17 -10.21
N ILE A 225 16.64 -15.66 -8.97
CA ILE A 225 17.27 -16.93 -8.60
C ILE A 225 16.19 -17.99 -8.38
N LEU A 226 15.02 -17.58 -7.88
CA LEU A 226 13.92 -18.49 -7.61
C LEU A 226 13.05 -18.71 -8.86
N PRO A 227 12.67 -19.95 -9.18
CA PRO A 227 11.76 -20.25 -10.27
C PRO A 227 10.29 -19.98 -9.87
N VAL A 228 10.03 -18.78 -9.36
CA VAL A 228 8.69 -18.35 -8.94
C VAL A 228 8.42 -16.93 -9.42
N PRO A 229 7.17 -16.57 -9.75
CA PRO A 229 6.80 -15.22 -10.13
C PRO A 229 7.11 -14.20 -9.02
N PHE A 230 7.44 -12.97 -9.39
CA PHE A 230 7.79 -11.89 -8.46
C PHE A 230 6.73 -11.68 -7.37
N ALA A 231 5.45 -11.58 -7.75
CA ALA A 231 4.36 -11.45 -6.78
C ALA A 231 4.30 -12.60 -5.75
N LYS A 232 4.66 -13.81 -6.18
CA LYS A 232 4.76 -14.97 -5.27
C LYS A 232 5.95 -14.81 -4.34
N CYS A 233 7.09 -14.36 -4.85
CA CYS A 233 8.28 -14.10 -4.05
C CYS A 233 8.01 -13.06 -2.95
N CYS A 234 7.28 -11.99 -3.26
CA CYS A 234 6.91 -10.94 -2.31
C CYS A 234 6.09 -11.44 -1.11
N THR A 235 5.35 -12.54 -1.26
CA THR A 235 4.48 -13.08 -0.19
C THR A 235 4.98 -14.40 0.41
N MET A 236 5.97 -15.03 -0.21
CA MET A 236 6.51 -16.30 0.23
C MET A 236 7.43 -16.12 1.44
N GLY A 237 7.24 -16.88 2.48
CA GLY A 237 8.16 -16.92 3.63
C GLY A 237 9.50 -17.58 3.27
N THR A 238 10.54 -17.34 4.08
CA THR A 238 11.91 -17.83 3.88
C THR A 238 11.97 -19.35 3.67
N ALA A 239 11.23 -20.13 4.46
CA ALA A 239 11.17 -21.59 4.27
C ALA A 239 10.62 -21.99 2.90
N GLY A 240 9.63 -21.23 2.38
CA GLY A 240 9.10 -21.45 1.04
C GLY A 240 10.11 -21.10 -0.05
N GLN A 241 10.87 -20.03 0.12
CA GLN A 241 11.95 -19.63 -0.79
C GLN A 241 13.05 -20.72 -0.85
N TRP A 242 13.51 -21.18 0.31
CA TRP A 242 14.47 -22.30 0.38
C TRP A 242 13.94 -23.55 -0.29
N LYS A 243 12.68 -23.92 -0.03
CA LYS A 243 12.07 -25.08 -0.69
C LYS A 243 12.09 -24.93 -2.22
N ALA A 244 11.78 -23.75 -2.75
CA ALA A 244 11.80 -23.50 -4.18
C ALA A 244 13.20 -23.63 -4.77
N ILE A 245 14.24 -23.11 -4.09
CA ILE A 245 15.66 -23.28 -4.50
C ILE A 245 16.03 -24.75 -4.53
N MET A 246 15.75 -25.48 -3.46
CA MET A 246 16.12 -26.90 -3.35
C MET A 246 15.40 -27.76 -4.40
N MET A 247 14.13 -27.44 -4.69
CA MET A 247 13.38 -28.12 -5.74
C MET A 247 13.98 -27.85 -7.13
N ALA A 248 14.31 -26.61 -7.45
CA ALA A 248 14.94 -26.27 -8.71
C ALA A 248 16.30 -26.95 -8.86
N TRP A 249 17.15 -26.86 -7.85
CA TRP A 249 18.45 -27.50 -7.84
C TRP A 249 18.36 -29.02 -7.99
N SER A 250 17.43 -29.66 -7.28
CA SER A 250 17.24 -31.14 -7.40
C SER A 250 16.80 -31.50 -8.81
N TYR A 251 15.90 -30.74 -9.42
CA TYR A 251 15.46 -30.97 -10.79
C TYR A 251 16.61 -30.84 -11.79
N GLU A 252 17.41 -29.78 -11.68
CA GLU A 252 18.57 -29.56 -12.55
C GLU A 252 19.63 -30.65 -12.44
N ASN A 253 19.77 -31.23 -11.25
CA ASN A 253 20.75 -32.30 -11.00
C ASN A 253 20.17 -33.74 -11.13
N GLY A 254 18.92 -33.87 -11.59
CA GLY A 254 18.26 -35.16 -11.75
C GLY A 254 18.05 -35.92 -10.43
N LEU A 255 17.94 -35.22 -9.31
CA LEU A 255 17.77 -35.81 -8.00
C LEU A 255 16.29 -35.91 -7.64
N ALA A 256 15.85 -37.07 -7.17
CA ALA A 256 14.50 -37.22 -6.63
C ALA A 256 14.38 -36.58 -5.25
N ILE A 257 13.34 -35.76 -5.06
CA ILE A 257 13.02 -35.22 -3.75
C ILE A 257 12.21 -36.28 -2.98
N PRO A 258 12.64 -36.68 -1.79
CA PRO A 258 11.91 -37.66 -1.01
C PRO A 258 10.54 -37.13 -0.62
N LYS A 259 9.55 -38.03 -0.52
CA LYS A 259 8.23 -37.71 -0.01
C LYS A 259 8.36 -37.15 1.40
N ALA A 260 7.61 -36.05 1.68
CA ALA A 260 7.57 -35.53 3.03
C ALA A 260 7.04 -36.61 3.99
N GLU A 261 7.83 -36.94 4.98
CA GLU A 261 7.39 -37.76 6.12
C GLU A 261 6.77 -36.87 7.19
N ASN A 262 5.78 -37.42 7.89
CA ASN A 262 5.28 -36.74 9.08
C ASN A 262 6.40 -36.71 10.12
N SER A 263 7.05 -35.58 10.29
CA SER A 263 7.99 -35.39 11.39
C SER A 263 7.21 -35.58 12.69
N GLY A 264 7.62 -36.55 13.49
CA GLY A 264 7.16 -36.67 14.88
C GLY A 264 7.42 -35.36 15.64
N ALA A 265 6.82 -35.20 16.80
CA ALA A 265 7.03 -34.02 17.63
C ALA A 265 8.54 -33.80 17.84
N PHE A 266 9.07 -32.71 17.31
CA PHE A 266 10.44 -32.29 17.58
C PHE A 266 10.53 -31.77 18.99
N THR A 267 11.36 -32.41 19.83
CA THR A 267 11.67 -31.88 21.15
C THR A 267 12.66 -30.73 20.97
N GLY A 268 12.13 -29.53 20.82
CA GLY A 268 12.92 -28.31 20.72
C GLY A 268 13.54 -27.89 22.06
N GLY A 269 14.10 -26.69 22.09
CA GLY A 269 14.61 -26.08 23.32
C GLY A 269 13.56 -26.04 24.44
N LEU A 270 13.98 -26.24 25.68
CA LEU A 270 13.10 -26.19 26.85
C LEU A 270 12.59 -24.76 27.02
N SER A 271 11.29 -24.54 26.80
CA SER A 271 10.62 -23.31 27.19
C SER A 271 9.80 -23.58 28.46
N ARG A 272 10.24 -23.05 29.61
CA ARG A 272 9.59 -23.26 30.88
C ARG A 272 9.43 -21.96 31.67
N LEU A 273 8.23 -21.65 32.05
CA LEU A 273 7.95 -20.58 32.98
C LEU A 273 8.17 -21.11 34.41
N LEU A 274 9.21 -20.61 35.07
CA LEU A 274 9.57 -21.07 36.43
C LEU A 274 8.77 -20.37 37.52
N ARG A 275 8.30 -19.14 37.25
CA ARG A 275 7.53 -18.33 38.20
C ARG A 275 6.48 -17.52 37.46
N VAL A 276 5.24 -17.55 37.91
CA VAL A 276 4.12 -16.76 37.39
C VAL A 276 3.97 -15.51 38.24
N GLY A 277 3.76 -14.36 37.61
CA GLY A 277 3.53 -13.07 38.24
C GLY A 277 4.53 -12.00 37.77
N PHE A 278 4.46 -10.83 38.38
CA PHE A 278 5.43 -9.76 38.15
C PHE A 278 6.73 -10.08 38.89
N VAL A 279 7.85 -9.96 38.22
CA VAL A 279 9.18 -10.20 38.76
C VAL A 279 10.03 -8.98 38.44
N ASP A 280 10.56 -8.35 39.48
CA ASP A 280 11.47 -7.22 39.39
C ASP A 280 12.92 -7.68 39.18
N ASN A 281 13.77 -6.79 38.66
CA ASN A 281 15.20 -7.03 38.45
C ASN A 281 15.53 -8.24 37.56
N VAL A 282 14.82 -8.38 36.43
CA VAL A 282 15.05 -9.46 35.46
C VAL A 282 16.24 -9.13 34.57
N ILE A 283 17.17 -10.07 34.45
CA ILE A 283 18.26 -10.03 33.46
C ILE A 283 17.94 -11.06 32.39
N LYS A 284 17.84 -10.60 31.16
CA LYS A 284 17.72 -11.50 30.00
C LYS A 284 19.13 -11.89 29.53
N LEU A 285 19.42 -13.18 29.54
CA LEU A 285 20.63 -13.74 28.97
C LEU A 285 20.26 -14.52 27.71
N ASP A 286 20.96 -14.26 26.63
CA ASP A 286 20.82 -14.95 25.36
C ASP A 286 22.21 -15.27 24.82
N TYR A 287 22.38 -16.46 24.26
CA TYR A 287 23.61 -16.86 23.57
C TYR A 287 23.35 -16.85 22.07
N ASN A 288 24.09 -16.03 21.35
CA ASN A 288 24.11 -16.02 19.89
C ASN A 288 25.06 -17.09 19.36
#